data_d98d034ab85ceaa367f85247cea343ac
#
_entry.id   d98d034ab85ceaa367f85247cea343ac
#
_cell.length_a   1.000
_cell.length_b   1.000
_cell.length_c   1.000
_cell.angle_alpha   90.00
_cell.angle_beta   90.00
_cell.angle_gamma   90.00
#
_symmetry.space_group_name_H-M   'P 1'
#
loop_
_entity.id
_entity.type
_entity.pdbx_description
1 polymer ?
#
loop_
_entity_poly.entity_id
_entity_poly.type
_entity_poly.pdbx_seq_one_letter_code
_entity_poly.pdbx_strand_id
1 'polypeptide(L)'
;MATKENLQEAFAGESQANRKYLAFADKAEADGFPQIARLFRAAAAAETVHAHAHLRVMGEVKSVAENLQAAIDGEGLEFKSMYPDFVAQAEKEGNKGAVMSFKNALAVEQIHYGLYSDALKVLNSGKDMPEAKIFVCSVCGNTVLNGAPDKCPICHSPKEKFFEV
;
A
#
# COMPACT_ATOMS: atom_id res chain seq x y z
N MET A 1 -15.42 -15.77 19.93
CA MET A 1 -15.05 -15.46 18.53
C MET A 1 -14.53 -16.75 17.91
N ALA A 2 -14.89 -17.02 16.65
CA ALA A 2 -14.35 -18.18 15.97
C ALA A 2 -12.87 -17.98 15.64
N THR A 3 -12.08 -19.06 15.50
CA THR A 3 -10.64 -19.01 15.19
C THR A 3 -10.36 -18.16 13.94
N LYS A 4 -11.23 -18.21 12.94
CA LYS A 4 -11.09 -17.40 11.71
C LYS A 4 -11.14 -15.90 12.01
N GLU A 5 -12.07 -15.45 12.84
CA GLU A 5 -12.18 -14.04 13.25
C GLU A 5 -10.94 -13.60 14.02
N ASN A 6 -10.42 -14.46 14.92
CA ASN A 6 -9.18 -14.18 15.65
C ASN A 6 -7.96 -14.05 14.71
N LEU A 7 -7.88 -14.87 13.66
CA LEU A 7 -6.82 -14.78 12.65
C LEU A 7 -6.92 -13.47 11.83
N GLN A 8 -8.13 -13.04 11.49
CA GLN A 8 -8.34 -11.76 10.79
C GLN A 8 -7.95 -10.56 11.66
N GLU A 9 -8.34 -10.58 12.93
CA GLU A 9 -7.97 -9.53 13.89
C GLU A 9 -6.46 -9.50 14.12
N ALA A 10 -5.82 -10.67 14.30
CA ALA A 10 -4.37 -10.77 14.43
C ALA A 10 -3.66 -10.25 13.18
N PHE A 11 -4.05 -10.67 11.96
CA PHE A 11 -3.49 -10.16 10.71
C PHE A 11 -3.61 -8.63 10.60
N ALA A 12 -4.76 -8.07 10.96
CA ALA A 12 -4.95 -6.62 10.96
C ALA A 12 -4.05 -5.91 11.97
N GLY A 13 -3.92 -6.46 13.19
CA GLY A 13 -3.05 -5.95 14.25
C GLY A 13 -1.59 -5.90 13.83
N GLU A 14 -1.05 -7.03 13.35
CA GLU A 14 0.34 -7.17 12.94
C GLU A 14 0.67 -6.29 11.72
N SER A 15 -0.26 -6.20 10.76
CA SER A 15 -0.11 -5.31 9.59
C SER A 15 -0.02 -3.84 9.99
N GLN A 16 -0.86 -3.39 10.94
CA GLN A 16 -0.80 -2.03 11.47
C GLN A 16 0.48 -1.78 12.29
N ALA A 17 0.88 -2.73 13.14
CA ALA A 17 2.10 -2.66 13.94
C ALA A 17 3.32 -2.50 13.03
N ASN A 18 3.43 -3.32 11.97
CA ASN A 18 4.49 -3.21 10.96
C ASN A 18 4.60 -1.78 10.40
N ARG A 19 3.51 -1.20 9.91
CA ARG A 19 3.54 0.16 9.33
C ARG A 19 3.91 1.23 10.35
N LYS A 20 3.39 1.12 11.58
CA LYS A 20 3.71 2.04 12.68
C LYS A 20 5.18 1.97 13.06
N TYR A 21 5.74 0.75 13.20
CA TYR A 21 7.13 0.57 13.62
C TYR A 21 8.13 1.08 12.57
N LEU A 22 7.83 0.93 11.28
CA LEU A 22 8.65 1.56 10.23
C LEU A 22 8.65 3.09 10.35
N ALA A 23 7.49 3.72 10.56
CA ALA A 23 7.41 5.17 10.77
C ALA A 23 8.12 5.62 12.07
N PHE A 24 8.03 4.82 13.14
CA PHE A 24 8.75 5.09 14.39
C PHE A 24 10.26 4.94 14.22
N ALA A 25 10.71 3.98 13.40
CA ALA A 25 12.12 3.84 13.06
C ALA A 25 12.67 5.06 12.35
N ASP A 26 11.95 5.58 11.35
CA ASP A 26 12.37 6.79 10.63
C ASP A 26 12.44 8.01 11.56
N LYS A 27 11.49 8.14 12.48
CA LYS A 27 11.53 9.21 13.50
C LYS A 27 12.73 9.05 14.44
N ALA A 28 12.98 7.82 14.94
CA ALA A 28 14.11 7.55 15.81
C ALA A 28 15.46 7.82 15.12
N GLU A 29 15.58 7.48 13.83
CA GLU A 29 16.77 7.79 13.03
C GLU A 29 16.97 9.31 12.91
N ALA A 30 15.92 10.05 12.56
CA ALA A 30 15.94 11.49 12.42
C ALA A 30 16.30 12.22 13.75
N ASP A 31 15.93 11.64 14.89
CA ASP A 31 16.24 12.18 16.22
C ASP A 31 17.63 11.75 16.73
N GLY A 32 18.42 10.99 15.96
CA GLY A 32 19.76 10.57 16.33
C GLY A 32 19.82 9.31 17.21
N PHE A 33 18.79 8.47 17.18
CA PHE A 33 18.72 7.20 17.92
C PHE A 33 18.81 5.97 17.01
N PRO A 34 19.94 5.71 16.30
CA PRO A 34 20.01 4.68 15.27
C PRO A 34 19.80 3.25 15.80
N GLN A 35 20.18 2.95 17.05
CA GLN A 35 19.95 1.62 17.63
C GLN A 35 18.46 1.39 17.95
N ILE A 36 17.73 2.41 18.39
CA ILE A 36 16.29 2.34 18.59
C ILE A 36 15.59 2.19 17.23
N ALA A 37 16.04 2.93 16.20
CA ALA A 37 15.53 2.76 14.84
C ALA A 37 15.71 1.32 14.33
N ARG A 38 16.89 0.73 14.55
CA ARG A 38 17.15 -0.68 14.20
C ARG A 38 16.22 -1.65 14.93
N LEU A 39 15.96 -1.41 16.22
CA LEU A 39 15.02 -2.24 16.99
C LEU A 39 13.61 -2.19 16.40
N PHE A 40 13.11 -0.99 16.07
CA PHE A 40 11.82 -0.83 15.41
C PHE A 40 11.76 -1.53 14.04
N ARG A 41 12.82 -1.42 13.22
CA ARG A 41 12.89 -2.14 11.93
C ARG A 41 12.90 -3.65 12.11
N ALA A 42 13.59 -4.17 13.13
CA ALA A 42 13.61 -5.60 13.44
C ALA A 42 12.22 -6.08 13.88
N ALA A 43 11.55 -5.34 14.76
CA ALA A 43 10.18 -5.65 15.15
C ALA A 43 9.24 -5.62 13.95
N ALA A 44 9.31 -4.56 13.09
CA ALA A 44 8.50 -4.51 11.88
C ALA A 44 8.70 -5.72 10.96
N ALA A 45 9.93 -6.21 10.82
CA ALA A 45 10.22 -7.43 10.06
C ALA A 45 9.56 -8.67 10.69
N ALA A 46 9.57 -8.78 12.02
CA ALA A 46 8.87 -9.85 12.73
C ALA A 46 7.35 -9.80 12.51
N GLU A 47 6.74 -8.61 12.58
CA GLU A 47 5.29 -8.46 12.32
C GLU A 47 4.91 -8.82 10.87
N THR A 48 5.81 -8.63 9.91
CA THR A 48 5.61 -9.14 8.54
C THR A 48 5.53 -10.67 8.53
N VAL A 49 6.39 -11.35 9.30
CA VAL A 49 6.38 -12.83 9.39
C VAL A 49 5.06 -13.30 10.01
N HIS A 50 4.61 -12.67 11.10
CA HIS A 50 3.35 -13.00 11.78
C HIS A 50 2.15 -12.79 10.86
N ALA A 51 2.02 -11.60 10.25
CA ALA A 51 0.93 -11.26 9.33
C ALA A 51 0.85 -12.26 8.16
N HIS A 52 1.98 -12.57 7.52
CA HIS A 52 2.01 -13.57 6.44
C HIS A 52 1.67 -15.00 6.92
N ALA A 53 2.04 -15.36 8.16
CA ALA A 53 1.65 -16.66 8.73
C ALA A 53 0.13 -16.74 8.91
N HIS A 54 -0.50 -15.71 9.47
CA HIS A 54 -1.95 -15.66 9.64
C HIS A 54 -2.67 -15.70 8.29
N LEU A 55 -2.18 -14.94 7.30
CA LEU A 55 -2.75 -14.89 5.95
C LEU A 55 -2.72 -16.28 5.28
N ARG A 56 -1.59 -17.03 5.43
CA ARG A 56 -1.48 -18.40 4.90
C ARG A 56 -2.43 -19.36 5.60
N VAL A 57 -2.56 -19.28 6.93
CA VAL A 57 -3.48 -20.15 7.69
C VAL A 57 -4.94 -19.88 7.33
N MET A 58 -5.29 -18.64 7.02
CA MET A 58 -6.63 -18.28 6.52
C MET A 58 -6.89 -18.74 5.09
N GLY A 59 -5.85 -19.15 4.32
CA GLY A 59 -5.97 -19.51 2.91
C GLY A 59 -6.25 -18.33 1.98
N GLU A 60 -5.82 -17.12 2.39
CA GLU A 60 -6.05 -15.90 1.62
C GLU A 60 -5.00 -15.69 0.51
N VAL A 61 -3.87 -16.41 0.57
CA VAL A 61 -2.89 -16.44 -0.53
C VAL A 61 -3.27 -17.58 -1.47
N LYS A 62 -3.83 -17.22 -2.64
CA LYS A 62 -4.39 -18.15 -3.62
C LYS A 62 -3.55 -18.19 -4.90
N SER A 63 -4.16 -18.59 -6.02
CA SER A 63 -3.53 -18.46 -7.33
C SER A 63 -3.25 -17.02 -7.71
N VAL A 64 -2.28 -16.79 -8.60
CA VAL A 64 -1.93 -15.42 -9.04
C VAL A 64 -3.14 -14.69 -9.62
N ALA A 65 -3.99 -15.37 -10.39
CA ALA A 65 -5.21 -14.79 -10.96
C ALA A 65 -6.20 -14.37 -9.86
N GLU A 66 -6.45 -15.23 -8.86
CA GLU A 66 -7.34 -14.90 -7.74
C GLU A 66 -6.78 -13.79 -6.86
N ASN A 67 -5.46 -13.74 -6.65
CA ASN A 67 -4.81 -12.67 -5.88
C ASN A 67 -4.88 -11.33 -6.62
N LEU A 68 -4.70 -11.32 -7.96
CA LEU A 68 -4.89 -10.13 -8.78
C LEU A 68 -6.35 -9.65 -8.75
N GLN A 69 -7.31 -10.59 -8.84
CA GLN A 69 -8.71 -10.21 -8.73
C GLN A 69 -9.04 -9.62 -7.36
N ALA A 70 -8.53 -10.20 -6.27
CA ALA A 70 -8.72 -9.68 -4.93
C ALA A 70 -8.11 -8.27 -4.76
N ALA A 71 -6.93 -8.02 -5.36
CA ALA A 71 -6.33 -6.69 -5.39
C ALA A 71 -7.20 -5.69 -6.19
N ILE A 72 -7.67 -6.07 -7.39
CA ILE A 72 -8.59 -5.25 -8.19
C ILE A 72 -9.85 -4.89 -7.40
N ASP A 73 -10.45 -5.86 -6.71
CA ASP A 73 -11.66 -5.64 -5.92
C ASP A 73 -11.39 -4.69 -4.73
N GLY A 74 -10.25 -4.84 -4.05
CA GLY A 74 -9.80 -3.97 -2.96
C GLY A 74 -9.60 -2.53 -3.43
N GLU A 75 -8.71 -2.32 -4.40
CA GLU A 75 -8.44 -0.99 -4.96
C GLU A 75 -9.72 -0.37 -5.55
N GLY A 76 -10.56 -1.21 -6.18
CA GLY A 76 -11.86 -0.79 -6.71
C GLY A 76 -12.80 -0.27 -5.64
N LEU A 77 -12.89 -0.92 -4.49
CA LEU A 77 -13.67 -0.48 -3.33
C LEU A 77 -13.12 0.85 -2.78
N GLU A 78 -11.79 0.95 -2.67
CA GLU A 78 -11.12 2.13 -2.11
C GLU A 78 -11.36 3.38 -2.95
N PHE A 79 -11.12 3.34 -4.27
CA PHE A 79 -11.25 4.56 -5.08
C PHE A 79 -12.69 4.87 -5.50
N LYS A 80 -13.60 3.89 -5.59
CA LYS A 80 -14.99 4.12 -6.03
C LYS A 80 -15.93 4.57 -4.91
N SER A 81 -15.66 4.16 -3.67
CA SER A 81 -16.57 4.42 -2.55
C SER A 81 -15.85 4.89 -1.28
N MET A 82 -14.87 4.16 -0.77
CA MET A 82 -14.27 4.45 0.53
C MET A 82 -13.62 5.83 0.59
N TYR A 83 -12.66 6.11 -0.28
CA TYR A 83 -11.98 7.42 -0.27
C TYR A 83 -12.87 8.59 -0.68
N PRO A 84 -13.79 8.51 -1.66
CA PRO A 84 -14.75 9.57 -1.90
C PRO A 84 -15.54 9.99 -0.65
N ASP A 85 -16.03 9.00 0.12
CA ASP A 85 -16.77 9.26 1.36
C ASP A 85 -15.85 9.90 2.43
N PHE A 86 -14.62 9.42 2.57
CA PHE A 86 -13.66 9.98 3.51
C PHE A 86 -13.25 11.42 3.15
N VAL A 87 -13.06 11.72 1.88
CA VAL A 87 -12.80 13.09 1.40
C VAL A 87 -13.97 14.01 1.75
N ALA A 88 -15.19 13.59 1.44
CA ALA A 88 -16.39 14.39 1.73
C ALA A 88 -16.55 14.67 3.24
N GLN A 89 -16.29 13.68 4.08
CA GLN A 89 -16.33 13.85 5.54
C GLN A 89 -15.23 14.79 6.03
N ALA A 90 -13.98 14.60 5.55
CA ALA A 90 -12.85 15.45 5.95
C ALA A 90 -13.01 16.91 5.49
N GLU A 91 -13.62 17.15 4.32
CA GLU A 91 -13.96 18.49 3.83
C GLU A 91 -15.02 19.14 4.73
N LYS A 92 -16.06 18.40 5.12
CA LYS A 92 -17.10 18.87 6.04
C LYS A 92 -16.55 19.26 7.41
N GLU A 93 -15.54 18.52 7.88
CA GLU A 93 -14.86 18.78 9.16
C GLU A 93 -13.77 19.87 9.05
N GLY A 94 -13.42 20.32 7.85
CA GLY A 94 -12.37 21.30 7.63
C GLY A 94 -10.95 20.75 7.85
N ASN A 95 -10.77 19.42 7.89
CA ASN A 95 -9.48 18.78 8.10
C ASN A 95 -8.67 18.72 6.81
N LYS A 96 -7.94 19.78 6.49
CA LYS A 96 -7.15 19.92 5.25
C LYS A 96 -6.08 18.84 5.10
N GLY A 97 -5.46 18.38 6.21
CA GLY A 97 -4.45 17.31 6.18
C GLY A 97 -5.07 15.98 5.75
N ALA A 98 -6.20 15.59 6.31
CA ALA A 98 -6.92 14.39 5.94
C ALA A 98 -7.43 14.47 4.49
N VAL A 99 -7.98 15.62 4.06
CA VAL A 99 -8.40 15.83 2.66
C VAL A 99 -7.25 15.58 1.69
N MET A 100 -6.08 16.14 1.95
CA MET A 100 -4.90 15.94 1.10
C MET A 100 -4.47 14.47 1.07
N SER A 101 -4.39 13.82 2.23
CA SER A 101 -4.02 12.40 2.35
C SER A 101 -4.99 11.51 1.57
N PHE A 102 -6.29 11.67 1.78
CA PHE A 102 -7.30 10.86 1.11
C PHE A 102 -7.38 11.12 -0.40
N LYS A 103 -7.25 12.36 -0.86
CA LYS A 103 -7.21 12.68 -2.29
C LYS A 103 -6.00 12.08 -3.00
N ASN A 104 -4.83 12.10 -2.36
CA ASN A 104 -3.64 11.45 -2.89
C ASN A 104 -3.84 9.94 -3.00
N ALA A 105 -4.31 9.28 -1.95
CA ALA A 105 -4.59 7.86 -1.95
C ALA A 105 -5.64 7.51 -3.02
N LEU A 106 -6.79 8.18 -3.04
CA LEU A 106 -7.85 7.96 -4.04
C LEU A 106 -7.32 7.95 -5.48
N ALA A 107 -6.47 8.92 -5.82
CA ALA A 107 -5.89 9.01 -7.16
C ALA A 107 -4.91 7.86 -7.45
N VAL A 108 -4.19 7.41 -6.43
CA VAL A 108 -3.22 6.30 -6.55
C VAL A 108 -3.92 4.95 -6.64
N GLU A 109 -4.96 4.70 -5.84
CA GLU A 109 -5.69 3.42 -5.88
C GLU A 109 -6.43 3.22 -7.21
N GLN A 110 -6.84 4.31 -7.86
CA GLN A 110 -7.32 4.24 -9.24
C GLN A 110 -6.24 3.79 -10.23
N ILE A 111 -4.99 4.19 -10.02
CA ILE A 111 -3.84 3.75 -10.83
C ILE A 111 -3.54 2.28 -10.56
N HIS A 112 -3.48 1.87 -9.29
CA HIS A 112 -3.26 0.47 -8.90
C HIS A 112 -4.33 -0.45 -9.46
N TYR A 113 -5.60 -0.06 -9.38
CA TYR A 113 -6.71 -0.78 -10.00
C TYR A 113 -6.48 -1.01 -11.50
N GLY A 114 -6.00 -0.01 -12.22
CA GLY A 114 -5.64 -0.12 -13.65
C GLY A 114 -4.49 -1.10 -13.88
N LEU A 115 -3.41 -0.95 -13.12
CA LEU A 115 -2.21 -1.79 -13.24
C LEU A 115 -2.53 -3.27 -12.97
N TYR A 116 -3.28 -3.59 -11.91
CA TYR A 116 -3.69 -4.96 -11.60
C TYR A 116 -4.67 -5.52 -12.63
N SER A 117 -5.58 -4.69 -13.15
CA SER A 117 -6.51 -5.09 -14.21
C SER A 117 -5.77 -5.46 -15.51
N ASP A 118 -4.75 -4.70 -15.87
CA ASP A 118 -3.93 -4.99 -17.04
C ASP A 118 -3.04 -6.23 -16.82
N ALA A 119 -2.46 -6.39 -15.63
CA ALA A 119 -1.74 -7.59 -15.26
C ALA A 119 -2.61 -8.86 -15.37
N LEU A 120 -3.85 -8.80 -14.89
CA LEU A 120 -4.77 -9.93 -14.98
C LEU A 120 -5.15 -10.27 -16.44
N LYS A 121 -5.33 -9.26 -17.30
CA LYS A 121 -5.58 -9.49 -18.74
C LYS A 121 -4.39 -10.22 -19.40
N VAL A 122 -3.17 -9.79 -19.09
CA VAL A 122 -1.93 -10.41 -19.62
C VAL A 122 -1.83 -11.84 -19.11
N LEU A 123 -2.01 -12.07 -17.81
CA LEU A 123 -1.99 -13.41 -17.22
C LEU A 123 -3.00 -14.35 -17.86
N ASN A 124 -4.22 -13.89 -18.11
CA ASN A 124 -5.28 -14.65 -18.76
C ASN A 124 -4.96 -15.01 -20.23
N SER A 125 -4.01 -14.32 -20.85
CA SER A 125 -3.48 -14.69 -22.16
C SER A 125 -2.36 -15.75 -22.09
N GLY A 126 -2.06 -16.25 -20.91
CA GLY A 126 -0.99 -17.23 -20.65
C GLY A 126 0.43 -16.63 -20.65
N LYS A 127 0.56 -15.34 -20.42
CA LYS A 127 1.84 -14.61 -20.42
C LYS A 127 2.07 -13.92 -19.09
N ASP A 128 3.32 -13.59 -18.83
CA ASP A 128 3.67 -12.63 -17.77
C ASP A 128 3.68 -11.20 -18.34
N MET A 129 3.63 -10.22 -17.45
CA MET A 129 3.82 -8.82 -17.83
C MET A 129 5.18 -8.63 -18.51
N PRO A 130 5.29 -7.73 -19.51
CA PRO A 130 6.58 -7.33 -20.03
C PRO A 130 7.50 -6.84 -18.92
N GLU A 131 8.79 -7.17 -19.01
CA GLU A 131 9.79 -6.62 -18.11
C GLU A 131 9.75 -5.09 -18.12
N ALA A 132 9.63 -4.49 -16.94
CA ALA A 132 9.53 -3.05 -16.77
C ALA A 132 10.16 -2.65 -15.44
N LYS A 133 10.83 -1.49 -15.44
CA LYS A 133 11.20 -0.84 -14.17
C LYS A 133 9.95 -0.24 -13.53
N ILE A 134 9.79 -0.47 -12.25
CA ILE A 134 8.63 0.04 -11.49
C ILE A 134 9.13 1.06 -10.49
N PHE A 135 8.52 2.25 -10.49
CA PHE A 135 8.88 3.34 -9.60
C PHE A 135 7.68 3.74 -8.76
N VAL A 136 7.94 4.05 -7.48
CA VAL A 136 6.93 4.50 -6.52
C VAL A 136 7.32 5.85 -5.95
N CYS A 137 6.37 6.79 -5.95
CA CYS A 137 6.54 8.08 -5.29
C CYS A 137 6.48 7.92 -3.77
N SER A 138 7.55 8.24 -3.06
CA SER A 138 7.65 8.13 -1.59
C SER A 138 6.72 9.10 -0.83
N VAL A 139 6.05 10.03 -1.54
CA VAL A 139 5.16 11.02 -0.93
C VAL A 139 3.70 10.61 -1.02
N CYS A 140 3.25 10.05 -2.16
CA CYS A 140 1.83 9.72 -2.35
C CYS A 140 1.57 8.28 -2.78
N GLY A 141 2.61 7.47 -3.06
CA GLY A 141 2.44 6.09 -3.52
C GLY A 141 2.24 5.95 -5.04
N ASN A 142 2.17 7.04 -5.80
CA ASN A 142 1.96 6.94 -7.25
C ASN A 142 2.96 5.98 -7.90
N THR A 143 2.44 4.95 -8.55
CA THR A 143 3.21 3.86 -9.18
C THR A 143 3.24 4.04 -10.68
N VAL A 144 4.45 4.03 -11.25
CA VAL A 144 4.68 4.23 -12.69
C VAL A 144 5.64 3.18 -13.25
N LEU A 145 5.46 2.82 -14.52
CA LEU A 145 6.30 1.87 -15.23
C LEU A 145 7.29 2.61 -16.15
N ASN A 146 8.48 2.02 -16.33
CA ASN A 146 9.52 2.41 -17.28
C ASN A 146 10.20 3.77 -17.07
N GLY A 147 9.83 4.54 -16.04
CA GLY A 147 10.53 5.76 -15.69
C GLY A 147 9.72 6.72 -14.82
N ALA A 148 10.39 7.30 -13.84
CA ALA A 148 9.79 8.33 -12.99
C ALA A 148 9.66 9.65 -13.78
N PRO A 149 8.48 10.32 -13.74
CA PRO A 149 8.30 11.64 -14.35
C PRO A 149 9.09 12.71 -13.60
N ASP A 150 9.43 13.82 -14.25
CA ASP A 150 10.15 14.93 -13.62
C ASP A 150 9.37 15.54 -12.45
N LYS A 151 8.04 15.46 -12.51
CA LYS A 151 7.14 15.89 -11.45
C LYS A 151 5.98 14.89 -11.31
N CYS A 152 5.73 14.44 -10.09
CA CYS A 152 4.62 13.54 -9.81
C CYS A 152 3.27 14.16 -10.23
N PRO A 153 2.46 13.51 -11.07
CA PRO A 153 1.19 14.07 -11.53
C PRO A 153 0.13 14.16 -10.40
N ILE A 154 0.32 13.44 -9.30
CA ILE A 154 -0.63 13.39 -8.18
C ILE A 154 -0.27 14.44 -7.12
N CYS A 155 0.88 14.32 -6.48
CA CYS A 155 1.29 15.18 -5.36
C CYS A 155 2.24 16.31 -5.74
N HIS A 156 2.64 16.38 -7.01
CA HIS A 156 3.55 17.39 -7.56
C HIS A 156 4.98 17.37 -6.98
N SER A 157 5.36 16.33 -6.26
CA SER A 157 6.74 16.13 -5.80
C SER A 157 7.71 15.92 -6.96
N PRO A 158 8.98 16.32 -6.82
CA PRO A 158 9.98 16.16 -7.87
C PRO A 158 10.41 14.70 -8.03
N LYS A 159 11.06 14.39 -9.16
CA LYS A 159 11.50 13.04 -9.58
C LYS A 159 12.32 12.29 -8.52
N GLU A 160 13.13 12.98 -7.76
CA GLU A 160 13.99 12.43 -6.70
C GLU A 160 13.20 11.78 -5.55
N LYS A 161 11.89 12.01 -5.50
CA LYS A 161 10.98 11.35 -4.56
C LYS A 161 10.49 9.99 -5.04
N PHE A 162 10.83 9.59 -6.27
CA PHE A 162 10.56 8.24 -6.75
C PHE A 162 11.73 7.31 -6.45
N PHE A 163 11.42 6.10 -6.02
CA PHE A 163 12.38 5.02 -5.86
C PHE A 163 11.97 3.83 -6.73
N GLU A 164 12.95 3.08 -7.23
CA GLU A 164 12.75 1.84 -7.98
C GLU A 164 12.50 0.69 -7.00
N VAL A 165 11.53 -0.18 -7.32
CA VAL A 165 11.16 -1.36 -6.53
C VAL A 165 11.85 -2.61 -7.10
#